data_0039826d2ad18e401f398a07bca21e29
#
_entry.id   0039826d2ad18e401f398a07bca21e29
#
_cell.length_a   1.000
_cell.length_b   1.000
_cell.length_c   1.000
_cell.angle_alpha   90.00
_cell.angle_beta   90.00
_cell.angle_gamma   90.00
#
_symmetry.space_group_name_H-M   'P 1'
#
loop_
_entity.id
_entity.type
_entity.pdbx_description
1 polymer ?
#
loop_
_entity_poly.entity_id
_entity_poly.type
_entity_poly.pdbx_seq_one_letter_code
_entity_poly.pdbx_strand_id
1 'polypeptide(L)'
;MTNWINDIARSTEFALSQPQACYVAYTFGLKHRWTYILRTSTEIQDLLLPLENAILHLLIPAINERKCNQLDRNILALPVRLGGLGLGNPSLEAKREYASSVKVTKPLVEQIVSQSHQLPEDSLTKLAQQEARSERLKELE
;
A
#
# COMPACT_ATOMS: atom_id res chain seq x y z
N MET A 1 2.49 8.50 12.43
CA MET A 1 3.77 8.24 11.76
C MET A 1 4.80 7.60 12.69
N THR A 2 5.17 8.26 13.79
CA THR A 2 6.17 7.76 14.75
C THR A 2 5.85 6.34 15.26
N ASN A 3 4.59 6.05 15.55
CA ASN A 3 4.16 4.71 16.00
C ASN A 3 4.42 3.63 14.94
N TRP A 4 4.18 3.92 13.66
CA TRP A 4 4.41 2.98 12.57
C TRP A 4 5.91 2.69 12.37
N ILE A 5 6.75 3.73 12.51
CA ILE A 5 8.21 3.57 12.45
C ILE A 5 8.70 2.71 13.62
N ASN A 6 8.15 2.92 14.82
CA ASN A 6 8.47 2.09 15.98
C ASN A 6 8.01 0.64 15.78
N ASP A 7 6.85 0.42 15.17
CA ASP A 7 6.38 -0.93 14.83
C ASP A 7 7.29 -1.60 13.80
N ILE A 8 7.79 -0.85 12.81
CA ILE A 8 8.81 -1.34 11.87
C ILE A 8 10.10 -1.72 12.61
N ALA A 9 10.58 -0.88 13.52
CA ALA A 9 11.78 -1.17 14.29
C ALA A 9 11.65 -2.44 15.14
N ARG A 10 10.54 -2.63 15.82
CA ARG A 10 10.24 -3.87 16.58
C ARG A 10 10.16 -5.10 15.66
N SER A 11 9.54 -4.95 14.50
CA SER A 11 9.47 -6.02 13.49
C SER A 11 10.86 -6.38 12.98
N THR A 12 11.78 -5.42 12.89
CA THR A 12 13.17 -5.64 12.49
C THR A 12 13.89 -6.54 13.49
N GLU A 13 13.75 -6.31 14.79
CA GLU A 13 14.33 -7.17 15.83
C GLU A 13 13.80 -8.60 15.73
N PHE A 14 12.51 -8.76 15.50
CA PHE A 14 11.88 -10.06 15.30
C PHE A 14 12.38 -10.76 14.02
N ALA A 15 12.59 -9.99 12.94
CA ALA A 15 13.04 -10.51 11.66
C ALA A 15 14.46 -11.12 11.74
N LEU A 16 15.31 -10.64 12.62
CA LEU A 16 16.67 -11.20 12.81
C LEU A 16 16.64 -12.67 13.27
N SER A 17 15.60 -13.06 14.01
CA SER A 17 15.43 -14.44 14.46
C SER A 17 14.48 -15.25 13.61
N GLN A 18 13.44 -14.62 13.06
CA GLN A 18 12.37 -15.28 12.29
C GLN A 18 11.93 -14.45 11.07
N PRO A 19 12.75 -14.38 10.01
CA PRO A 19 12.49 -13.49 8.87
C PRO A 19 11.20 -13.84 8.11
N GLN A 20 10.89 -15.11 7.94
CA GLN A 20 9.67 -15.55 7.25
C GLN A 20 8.40 -15.16 8.02
N ALA A 21 8.38 -15.38 9.33
CA ALA A 21 7.27 -15.00 10.18
C ALA A 21 7.07 -13.47 10.22
N CYS A 22 8.16 -12.71 10.24
CA CYS A 22 8.13 -11.27 10.12
C CYS A 22 7.55 -10.80 8.78
N TYR A 23 7.96 -11.41 7.67
CA TYR A 23 7.41 -11.13 6.34
C TYR A 23 5.89 -11.35 6.29
N VAL A 24 5.42 -12.45 6.83
CA VAL A 24 3.97 -12.76 6.90
C VAL A 24 3.24 -11.74 7.77
N ALA A 25 3.75 -11.42 8.95
CA ALA A 25 3.14 -10.43 9.85
C ALA A 25 3.08 -9.04 9.22
N TYR A 26 4.12 -8.63 8.51
CA TYR A 26 4.14 -7.38 7.75
C TYR A 26 3.10 -7.40 6.61
N THR A 27 3.10 -8.43 5.80
CA THR A 27 2.27 -8.52 4.59
C THR A 27 0.78 -8.61 4.90
N PHE A 28 0.40 -9.37 5.92
CA PHE A 28 -1.01 -9.59 6.30
C PHE A 28 -1.52 -8.65 7.41
N GLY A 29 -0.65 -7.95 8.10
CA GLY A 29 -1.04 -7.10 9.21
C GLY A 29 -0.49 -5.68 9.13
N LEU A 30 0.78 -5.51 9.35
CA LEU A 30 1.39 -4.19 9.63
C LEU A 30 1.19 -3.18 8.49
N LYS A 31 1.37 -3.58 7.24
CA LYS A 31 1.22 -2.66 6.09
C LYS A 31 -0.19 -2.11 5.93
N HIS A 32 -1.19 -2.79 6.45
CA HIS A 32 -2.58 -2.33 6.35
C HIS A 32 -2.94 -1.21 7.33
N ARG A 33 -2.08 -0.93 8.30
CA ARG A 33 -2.32 0.13 9.29
C ARG A 33 -2.32 1.53 8.69
N TRP A 34 -1.58 1.76 7.62
CA TRP A 34 -1.55 3.05 6.92
C TRP A 34 -2.36 3.08 5.62
N THR A 35 -2.86 1.95 5.14
CA THR A 35 -3.64 1.86 3.90
C THR A 35 -4.85 2.80 3.91
N TYR A 36 -5.55 2.93 5.03
CA TYR A 36 -6.66 3.86 5.16
C TYR A 36 -6.24 5.31 4.89
N ILE A 37 -5.12 5.74 5.44
CA ILE A 37 -4.58 7.09 5.23
C ILE A 37 -4.20 7.30 3.76
N LEU A 38 -3.59 6.31 3.11
CA LEU A 38 -3.26 6.39 1.68
C LEU A 38 -4.51 6.60 0.81
N ARG A 39 -5.63 6.00 1.18
CA ARG A 39 -6.89 6.08 0.44
C ARG A 39 -7.69 7.35 0.69
N THR A 40 -7.50 7.99 1.82
CA THR A 40 -8.33 9.11 2.26
C THR A 40 -7.64 10.47 2.22
N SER A 41 -6.31 10.50 2.08
CA SER A 41 -5.53 11.74 2.14
C SER A 41 -4.80 12.00 0.83
N THR A 42 -4.81 13.27 0.39
CA THR A 42 -4.09 13.74 -0.79
C THR A 42 -2.70 14.25 -0.44
N GLU A 43 -1.79 14.21 -1.42
CA GLU A 43 -0.49 14.89 -1.36
C GLU A 43 0.36 14.54 -0.13
N ILE A 44 0.31 13.28 0.30
CA ILE A 44 1.01 12.80 1.50
C ILE A 44 2.31 12.04 1.18
N GLN A 45 2.73 11.99 -0.09
CA GLN A 45 3.91 11.23 -0.52
C GLN A 45 5.16 11.58 0.28
N ASP A 46 5.42 12.88 0.45
CA ASP A 46 6.60 13.36 1.17
C ASP A 46 6.53 13.06 2.67
N LEU A 47 5.33 13.07 3.24
CA LEU A 47 5.09 12.73 4.64
C LEU A 47 5.36 11.24 4.93
N LEU A 48 5.28 10.38 3.91
CA LEU A 48 5.52 8.94 4.02
C LEU A 48 6.97 8.54 3.77
N LEU A 49 7.83 9.44 3.34
CA LEU A 49 9.26 9.15 3.12
C LEU A 49 9.97 8.59 4.36
N PRO A 50 9.77 9.09 5.58
CA PRO A 50 10.36 8.48 6.77
C PRO A 50 9.92 7.03 6.99
N LEU A 51 8.67 6.70 6.69
CA LEU A 51 8.16 5.32 6.76
C LEU A 51 8.82 4.43 5.71
N GLU A 52 8.92 4.90 4.46
CA GLU A 52 9.63 4.17 3.40
C GLU A 52 11.11 3.97 3.74
N ASN A 53 11.76 4.97 4.28
CA ASN A 53 13.15 4.85 4.71
C ASN A 53 13.33 3.80 5.82
N ALA A 54 12.39 3.71 6.76
CA ALA A 54 12.41 2.67 7.78
C ALA A 54 12.23 1.26 7.15
N ILE A 55 11.34 1.11 6.20
CA ILE A 55 11.15 -0.16 5.48
C ILE A 55 12.40 -0.53 4.69
N LEU A 56 12.95 0.41 3.92
CA LEU A 56 14.12 0.20 3.06
C LEU A 56 15.40 -0.12 3.84
N HIS A 57 15.64 0.60 4.93
CA HIS A 57 16.92 0.54 5.64
C HIS A 57 16.92 -0.37 6.88
N LEU A 58 15.76 -0.69 7.43
CA LEU A 58 15.64 -1.52 8.63
C LEU A 58 14.96 -2.86 8.31
N LEU A 59 13.75 -2.87 7.81
CA LEU A 59 12.95 -4.08 7.68
C LEU A 59 13.46 -5.00 6.57
N ILE A 60 13.66 -4.49 5.37
CA ILE A 60 14.08 -5.30 4.22
C ILE A 60 15.46 -5.93 4.43
N PRO A 61 16.49 -5.18 4.91
CA PRO A 61 17.78 -5.80 5.23
C PRO A 61 17.70 -6.89 6.29
N ALA A 62 16.84 -6.74 7.29
CA ALA A 62 16.64 -7.74 8.33
C ALA A 62 15.97 -9.02 7.81
N ILE A 63 15.05 -8.90 6.85
CA ILE A 63 14.40 -10.05 6.21
C ILE A 63 15.33 -10.75 5.22
N ASN A 64 16.09 -10.00 4.43
CA ASN A 64 16.92 -10.53 3.34
C ASN A 64 18.39 -10.75 3.72
N GLU A 65 18.78 -10.40 4.94
CA GLU A 65 20.17 -10.47 5.46
C GLU A 65 21.20 -9.69 4.62
N ARG A 66 20.76 -8.73 3.83
CA ARG A 66 21.62 -7.86 3.00
C ARG A 66 21.04 -6.47 2.80
N LYS A 67 21.91 -5.51 2.52
CA LYS A 67 21.50 -4.16 2.16
C LYS A 67 20.75 -4.18 0.84
N CYS A 68 19.71 -3.36 0.75
CA CYS A 68 18.86 -3.20 -0.40
C CYS A 68 19.22 -1.90 -1.13
N ASN A 69 19.49 -1.98 -2.42
CA ASN A 69 19.62 -0.79 -3.27
C ASN A 69 18.25 -0.39 -3.86
N GLN A 70 18.19 0.72 -4.59
CA GLN A 70 16.92 1.21 -5.15
C GLN A 70 16.33 0.27 -6.20
N LEU A 71 17.16 -0.41 -6.98
CA LEU A 71 16.71 -1.39 -7.96
C LEU A 71 16.09 -2.61 -7.27
N ASP A 72 16.78 -3.15 -6.27
CA ASP A 72 16.27 -4.25 -5.46
C ASP A 72 14.95 -3.86 -4.79
N ARG A 73 14.86 -2.62 -4.28
CA ARG A 73 13.64 -2.10 -3.65
C ARG A 73 12.46 -2.10 -4.61
N ASN A 74 12.66 -1.66 -5.83
CA ASN A 74 11.63 -1.64 -6.86
C ASN A 74 11.17 -3.06 -7.24
N ILE A 75 12.10 -4.00 -7.34
CA ILE A 75 11.78 -5.42 -7.62
C ILE A 75 10.97 -6.03 -6.47
N LEU A 76 11.38 -5.79 -5.22
CA LEU A 76 10.69 -6.31 -4.04
C LEU A 76 9.27 -5.71 -3.86
N ALA A 77 9.02 -4.52 -4.39
CA ALA A 77 7.70 -3.90 -4.40
C ALA A 77 6.73 -4.55 -5.38
N LEU A 78 7.23 -5.25 -6.41
CA LEU A 78 6.37 -5.93 -7.38
C LEU A 78 5.53 -7.03 -6.72
N PRO A 79 4.32 -7.29 -7.25
CA PRO A 79 3.52 -8.44 -6.85
C PRO A 79 4.28 -9.77 -7.00
N VAL A 80 3.95 -10.76 -6.19
CA VAL A 80 4.56 -12.09 -6.24
C VAL A 80 4.46 -12.72 -7.64
N ARG A 81 3.34 -12.53 -8.35
CA ARG A 81 3.15 -13.00 -9.73
C ARG A 81 4.13 -12.41 -10.76
N LEU A 82 4.76 -11.27 -10.44
CA LEU A 82 5.78 -10.60 -11.26
C LEU A 82 7.20 -10.80 -10.70
N GLY A 83 7.38 -11.74 -9.78
CA GLY A 83 8.68 -12.06 -9.20
C GLY A 83 9.09 -11.21 -8.00
N GLY A 84 8.22 -10.34 -7.49
CA GLY A 84 8.46 -9.54 -6.30
C GLY A 84 7.97 -10.21 -5.02
N LEU A 85 8.07 -9.50 -3.90
CA LEU A 85 7.55 -9.92 -2.59
C LEU A 85 6.30 -9.15 -2.15
N GLY A 86 5.79 -8.23 -2.97
CA GLY A 86 4.63 -7.42 -2.63
C GLY A 86 4.90 -6.41 -1.49
N LEU A 87 6.16 -6.05 -1.27
CA LEU A 87 6.59 -5.06 -0.27
C LEU A 87 6.50 -3.65 -0.85
N GLY A 88 5.27 -3.18 -1.11
CA GLY A 88 5.01 -1.90 -1.74
C GLY A 88 5.66 -0.72 -1.03
N ASN A 89 5.98 0.34 -1.80
CA ASN A 89 6.51 1.59 -1.29
C ASN A 89 5.34 2.52 -0.96
N PRO A 90 5.05 2.81 0.33
CA PRO A 90 3.90 3.60 0.72
C PRO A 90 3.92 5.02 0.15
N SER A 91 5.10 5.63 -0.02
CA SER A 91 5.24 6.96 -0.61
C SER A 91 4.80 6.98 -2.09
N LEU A 92 5.21 5.98 -2.88
CA LEU A 92 4.82 5.87 -4.29
C LEU A 92 3.37 5.37 -4.46
N GLU A 93 2.91 4.51 -3.56
CA GLU A 93 1.55 3.97 -3.60
C GLU A 93 0.48 4.98 -3.21
N ALA A 94 0.81 6.01 -2.43
CA ALA A 94 -0.15 6.96 -1.89
C ALA A 94 -1.04 7.60 -2.97
N LYS A 95 -0.44 8.10 -4.05
CA LYS A 95 -1.17 8.72 -5.16
C LYS A 95 -2.12 7.74 -5.83
N ARG A 96 -1.65 6.53 -6.09
CA ARG A 96 -2.42 5.47 -6.76
C ARG A 96 -3.57 4.97 -5.90
N GLU A 97 -3.33 4.73 -4.61
CA GLU A 97 -4.37 4.30 -3.67
C GLU A 97 -5.47 5.36 -3.51
N TYR A 98 -5.10 6.62 -3.42
CA TYR A 98 -6.07 7.72 -3.36
C TYR A 98 -6.91 7.82 -4.64
N ALA A 99 -6.28 7.81 -5.82
CA ALA A 99 -6.98 7.87 -7.11
C ALA A 99 -7.94 6.67 -7.28
N SER A 100 -7.53 5.47 -6.91
CA SER A 100 -8.39 4.29 -6.93
C SER A 100 -9.57 4.43 -5.97
N SER A 101 -9.36 4.95 -4.78
CA SER A 101 -10.41 5.18 -3.79
C SER A 101 -11.46 6.18 -4.29
N VAL A 102 -11.02 7.31 -4.83
CA VAL A 102 -11.92 8.32 -5.42
C VAL A 102 -12.75 7.72 -6.53
N LYS A 103 -12.13 6.94 -7.43
CA LYS A 103 -12.84 6.30 -8.55
C LYS A 103 -13.91 5.32 -8.09
N VAL A 104 -13.58 4.47 -7.12
CA VAL A 104 -14.53 3.47 -6.58
C VAL A 104 -15.70 4.13 -5.85
N THR A 105 -15.47 5.23 -5.14
CA THR A 105 -16.50 5.93 -4.36
C THR A 105 -17.30 6.94 -5.16
N LYS A 106 -16.86 7.30 -6.38
CA LYS A 106 -17.51 8.32 -7.22
C LYS A 106 -19.02 8.14 -7.40
N PRO A 107 -19.54 6.96 -7.75
CA PRO A 107 -20.99 6.78 -7.92
C PRO A 107 -21.77 7.08 -6.65
N LEU A 108 -21.24 6.74 -5.48
CA LEU A 108 -21.85 7.01 -4.19
C LEU A 108 -21.83 8.50 -3.86
N VAL A 109 -20.71 9.16 -4.11
CA VAL A 109 -20.57 10.61 -3.90
C VAL A 109 -21.52 11.39 -4.77
N GLU A 110 -21.67 11.04 -6.05
CA GLU A 110 -22.61 11.66 -6.98
C GLU A 110 -24.06 11.55 -6.50
N GLN A 111 -24.43 10.43 -5.91
CA GLN A 111 -25.77 10.29 -5.32
C GLN A 111 -25.98 11.14 -4.07
N ILE A 112 -24.99 11.22 -3.20
CA ILE A 112 -25.04 12.08 -2.01
C ILE A 112 -25.18 13.54 -2.43
N VAL A 113 -24.39 13.99 -3.41
CA VAL A 113 -24.44 15.37 -3.93
C VAL A 113 -25.78 15.69 -4.60
N SER A 114 -26.33 14.75 -5.39
CA SER A 114 -27.64 14.91 -6.03
C SER A 114 -28.84 14.71 -5.09
N GLN A 115 -28.57 14.37 -3.82
CA GLN A 115 -29.58 14.06 -2.79
C GLN A 115 -30.56 12.96 -3.24
N SER A 116 -30.10 12.05 -4.07
CA SER A 116 -30.87 10.87 -4.48
C SER A 116 -31.02 9.90 -3.31
N HIS A 117 -32.26 9.44 -3.08
CA HIS A 117 -32.53 8.42 -2.06
C HIS A 117 -32.33 6.98 -2.57
N GLN A 118 -31.95 6.82 -3.82
CA GLN A 118 -31.66 5.51 -4.41
C GLN A 118 -30.17 5.19 -4.28
N LEU A 119 -29.86 3.99 -3.80
CA LEU A 119 -28.49 3.49 -3.81
C LEU A 119 -28.00 3.27 -5.25
N PRO A 120 -26.68 3.42 -5.54
CA PRO A 120 -26.13 3.08 -6.83
C PRO A 120 -26.41 1.61 -7.15
N GLU A 121 -26.66 1.32 -8.42
CA GLU A 121 -26.72 -0.06 -8.84
C GLU A 121 -25.37 -0.76 -8.55
N ASP A 122 -25.44 -1.97 -8.02
CA ASP A 122 -24.25 -2.80 -7.74
C ASP A 122 -23.35 -2.96 -8.97
N SER A 123 -23.93 -2.94 -10.17
CA SER A 123 -23.23 -3.00 -11.45
C SER A 123 -22.26 -1.84 -11.64
N LEU A 124 -22.64 -0.60 -11.31
CA LEU A 124 -21.79 0.60 -11.44
C LEU A 124 -20.62 0.54 -10.47
N THR A 125 -20.86 0.11 -9.24
CA THR A 125 -19.81 -0.04 -8.23
C THR A 125 -18.82 -1.13 -8.63
N LYS A 126 -19.30 -2.27 -9.13
CA LYS A 126 -18.47 -3.37 -9.63
C LYS A 126 -17.61 -2.95 -10.83
N LEU A 127 -18.19 -2.20 -11.80
CA LEU A 127 -17.45 -1.66 -12.93
C LEU A 127 -16.34 -0.71 -12.48
N ALA A 128 -16.64 0.23 -11.58
CA ALA A 128 -15.64 1.15 -11.03
C ALA A 128 -14.49 0.41 -10.31
N GLN A 129 -14.79 -0.66 -9.58
CA GLN A 129 -13.79 -1.52 -8.95
C GLN A 129 -12.93 -2.27 -9.97
N GLN A 130 -13.53 -2.80 -11.02
CA GLN A 130 -12.81 -3.52 -12.09
C GLN A 130 -11.88 -2.57 -12.85
N GLU A 131 -12.34 -1.37 -13.19
CA GLU A 131 -11.53 -0.36 -13.85
C GLU A 131 -10.35 0.10 -12.99
N ALA A 132 -10.60 0.44 -11.71
CA ALA A 132 -9.56 0.81 -10.77
C ALA A 132 -8.51 -0.30 -10.60
N ARG A 133 -8.96 -1.57 -10.58
CA ARG A 133 -8.06 -2.73 -10.53
C ARG A 133 -7.24 -2.89 -11.81
N SER A 134 -7.85 -2.72 -12.97
CA SER A 134 -7.17 -2.87 -14.26
C SER A 134 -6.11 -1.78 -14.47
N GLU A 135 -6.40 -0.54 -14.11
CA GLU A 135 -5.44 0.56 -14.14
C GLU A 135 -4.24 0.30 -13.24
N ARG A 136 -4.51 -0.14 -12.01
CA ARG A 136 -3.48 -0.50 -11.05
C ARG A 136 -2.55 -1.62 -11.55
N LEU A 137 -3.09 -2.59 -12.28
CA LEU A 137 -2.31 -3.67 -12.87
C LEU A 137 -1.44 -3.16 -14.04
N LYS A 138 -1.98 -2.28 -14.89
CA LYS A 138 -1.23 -1.68 -16.00
C LYS A 138 -0.06 -0.83 -15.53
N GLU A 139 -0.20 -0.11 -14.44
CA GLU A 139 0.89 0.69 -13.85
C GLU A 139 2.03 -0.17 -13.28
N LEU A 140 1.75 -1.44 -12.96
CA LEU A 140 2.73 -2.38 -12.42
C LEU A 140 3.45 -3.21 -13.50
N GLU A 141 2.95 -3.18 -14.71
CA GLU A 141 3.52 -3.84 -15.89
C GLU A 141 4.46 -2.90 -16.64
#